data_6278bf567ca237cdc0c8842cc15241d1
#
_entry.id   6278bf567ca237cdc0c8842cc15241d1
#
_cell.length_a   1.000
_cell.length_b   1.000
_cell.length_c   1.000
_cell.angle_alpha   90.00
_cell.angle_beta   90.00
_cell.angle_gamma   90.00
#
_symmetry.space_group_name_H-M   'P 1'
#
loop_
_entity.id
_entity.type
_entity.pdbx_description
1 polymer ?
#
loop_
_entity_poly.entity_id
_entity_poly.type
_entity_poly.pdbx_seq_one_letter_code
_entity_poly.pdbx_strand_id
1 'polypeptide(L)' 'MHFLFIFLPEVEQIEAIAKFDYVGRSPRELSFKKGASLLLYHRASEDWWEGRHNGVDGLIPHQYIVVQDM' A
#
# COMPACT_ATOMS: atom_id res chain seq x y z
N MET A 1 -15.57 -27.73 2.77
CA MET A 1 -15.26 -27.27 2.60
C MET A 1 -14.58 -26.43 2.57
N HIS A 2 -14.28 -26.08 2.84
CA HIS A 2 -13.89 -25.33 2.86
C HIS A 2 -13.07 -24.78 2.37
N PHE A 3 -12.51 -24.65 2.06
CA PHE A 3 -11.66 -24.30 1.63
C PHE A 3 -11.58 -23.57 0.65
N LEU A 4 -12.00 -23.21 0.28
CA LEU A 4 -12.18 -22.58 -0.61
C LEU A 4 -11.77 -21.27 -0.51
N PHE A 5 -11.97 -20.70 0.22
CA PHE A 5 -11.81 -19.49 0.44
C PHE A 5 -10.40 -19.20 0.25
N ILE A 6 -9.92 -19.91 0.32
CA ILE A 6 -8.65 -19.88 0.20
C ILE A 6 -8.20 -19.08 -0.88
N PHE A 7 -8.85 -18.92 -1.68
CA PHE A 7 -8.43 -18.29 -2.72
C PHE A 7 -8.33 -16.96 -2.65
N LEU A 8 -8.78 -16.53 -1.78
CA LEU A 8 -8.69 -15.33 -1.58
C LEU A 8 -7.43 -14.86 -1.97
N PRO A 9 -6.76 -15.45 -2.06
CA PRO A 9 -5.50 -15.20 -2.38
C PRO A 9 -5.34 -14.36 -3.49
N GLU A 10 -6.14 -14.39 -4.12
CA GLU A 10 -6.04 -13.70 -5.21
C GLU A 10 -5.89 -12.36 -4.89
N VAL A 11 -5.92 -12.09 -3.77
CA VAL A 11 -5.75 -10.85 -3.40
C VAL A 11 -4.32 -10.65 -3.50
N GLU A 12 -3.79 -10.34 -4.56
CA GLU A 12 -2.44 -10.17 -4.64
C GLU A 12 -2.05 -8.90 -4.06
N GLN A 13 -1.24 -8.92 -3.07
CA GLN A 13 -0.74 -7.71 -2.48
C GLN A 13 0.50 -7.30 -3.21
N ILE A 14 0.63 -6.03 -3.47
CA ILE A 14 1.75 -5.50 -4.21
C ILE A 14 2.65 -4.79 -3.22
N GLU A 15 3.95 -5.03 -3.30
CA GLU A 15 4.89 -4.38 -2.40
C GLU A 15 5.46 -3.13 -3.02
N ALA A 16 5.76 -2.16 -2.19
CA ALA A 16 6.37 -0.92 -2.63
C ALA A 16 7.34 -0.43 -1.57
N ILE A 17 8.29 0.39 -2.00
CA ILE A 17 9.27 0.99 -1.10
C ILE A 17 9.14 2.49 -1.22
N ALA A 18 9.16 3.19 -0.11
CA ALA A 18 9.04 4.63 -0.11
C ALA A 18 10.30 5.28 -0.65
N LYS A 19 10.15 6.21 -1.59
CA LYS A 19 11.27 6.93 -2.14
C LYS A 19 11.61 8.14 -1.28
N PHE A 20 10.65 8.66 -0.57
CA PHE A 20 10.81 9.85 0.24
C PHE A 20 9.99 9.70 1.50
N ASP A 21 10.29 10.53 2.49
CA ASP A 21 9.43 10.61 3.67
C ASP A 21 8.11 11.23 3.24
N TYR A 22 7.04 10.83 3.86
CA TYR A 22 5.74 11.42 3.60
C TYR A 22 4.98 11.58 4.91
N VAL A 23 4.44 12.76 5.14
CA VAL A 23 3.61 13.02 6.30
C VAL A 23 2.21 13.22 5.78
N GLY A 24 1.29 12.36 6.19
CA GLY A 24 -0.09 12.44 5.73
C GLY A 24 -0.72 13.77 6.10
N ARG A 25 -1.57 14.26 5.20
CA ARG A 25 -2.19 15.56 5.40
C ARG A 25 -3.63 15.42 5.86
N SER A 26 -4.09 14.22 6.03
CA SER A 26 -5.43 13.97 6.53
C SER A 26 -5.40 12.63 7.26
N PRO A 27 -6.41 12.33 8.08
CA PRO A 27 -6.43 11.07 8.79
C PRO A 27 -6.48 9.85 7.88
N ARG A 28 -6.89 10.02 6.62
CA ARG A 28 -6.97 8.88 5.73
C ARG A 28 -5.65 8.55 5.08
N GLU A 29 -4.66 9.42 5.19
CA GLU A 29 -3.39 9.23 4.53
C GLU A 29 -2.38 8.63 5.48
N LEU A 30 -1.58 7.70 5.02
CA LEU A 30 -0.55 7.09 5.83
C LEU A 30 0.68 7.98 5.83
N SER A 31 1.46 7.91 6.90
CA SER A 31 2.74 8.58 6.97
C SER A 31 3.82 7.52 6.98
N PHE A 32 4.95 7.81 6.39
CA PHE A 32 6.03 6.84 6.34
C PHE A 32 7.36 7.52 6.06
N LYS A 33 8.42 6.79 6.26
CA LYS A 33 9.77 7.30 6.04
C LYS A 33 10.36 6.69 4.80
N LYS A 34 11.29 7.40 4.20
CA LYS A 34 12.01 6.89 3.06
C LYS A 34 12.57 5.51 3.41
N GLY A 35 12.44 4.58 2.50
CA GLY A 35 12.90 3.22 2.69
C GLY A 35 11.88 2.30 3.31
N ALA A 36 10.75 2.83 3.76
CA ALA A 36 9.73 2.00 4.37
C ALA A 36 9.13 1.02 3.37
N SER A 37 8.77 -0.14 3.88
CA SER A 37 8.11 -1.15 3.07
C SER A 37 6.62 -0.95 3.20
N LEU A 38 5.92 -0.88 2.09
CA LEU A 38 4.49 -0.61 2.06
C LEU A 38 3.78 -1.71 1.30
N LEU A 39 2.56 -2.00 1.71
CA LEU A 39 1.79 -3.01 1.05
C LEU A 39 0.65 -2.32 0.34
N LEU A 40 0.51 -2.55 -0.94
CA LEU A 40 -0.51 -1.89 -1.72
C LEU A 40 -1.63 -2.85 -2.03
N TYR A 41 -2.86 -2.41 -1.87
CA TYR A 41 -4.02 -3.25 -2.17
C TYR A 41 -4.51 -2.99 -3.60
N HIS A 42 -4.72 -1.74 -3.95
CA HIS A 42 -5.15 -1.40 -5.29
C HIS A 42 -5.01 0.10 -5.50
N ARG A 43 -5.08 0.51 -6.75
CA ARG A 43 -4.98 1.90 -7.11
C ARG A 43 -6.30 2.57 -6.84
N ALA A 44 -6.30 3.60 -6.02
CA ALA A 44 -7.53 4.31 -5.71
C ALA A 44 -7.78 5.39 -6.74
N SER A 45 -6.73 5.97 -7.27
CA SER A 45 -6.82 6.99 -8.30
C SER A 45 -5.46 7.10 -8.96
N GLU A 46 -5.32 8.04 -9.87
CA GLU A 46 -4.05 8.21 -10.54
C GLU A 46 -2.96 8.54 -9.55
N ASP A 47 -3.28 9.27 -8.50
CA ASP A 47 -2.28 9.73 -7.56
C ASP A 47 -2.20 8.93 -6.28
N TRP A 48 -3.11 8.03 -6.04
CA TRP A 48 -3.21 7.39 -4.74
C TRP A 48 -3.44 5.89 -4.84
N TRP A 49 -2.85 5.18 -3.86
CA TRP A 49 -3.12 3.77 -3.64
C TRP A 49 -3.80 3.61 -2.31
N GLU A 50 -4.56 2.54 -2.16
CA GLU A 50 -4.98 2.12 -0.85
C GLU A 50 -4.04 1.00 -0.45
N GLY A 51 -3.56 1.03 0.78
CA GLY A 51 -2.60 0.05 1.22
C GLY A 51 -2.45 0.05 2.73
N ARG A 52 -1.33 -0.50 3.18
CA ARG A 52 -1.10 -0.70 4.61
C ARG A 52 0.36 -0.45 4.96
N HIS A 53 0.57 0.14 6.11
CA HIS A 53 1.91 0.34 6.63
C HIS A 53 1.85 0.25 8.16
N ASN A 54 2.67 -0.60 8.75
CA ASN A 54 2.72 -0.79 10.19
C ASN A 54 1.36 -1.12 10.77
N GLY A 55 0.60 -1.95 10.06
CA GLY A 55 -0.69 -2.38 10.56
C GLY A 55 -1.82 -1.39 10.39
N VAL A 56 -1.58 -0.27 9.71
CA VAL A 56 -2.60 0.75 9.52
C VAL A 56 -2.93 0.84 8.05
N ASP A 57 -4.21 0.79 7.72
CA ASP A 57 -4.67 0.90 6.33
C ASP A 57 -4.93 2.37 6.01
N GLY A 58 -4.63 2.76 4.81
CA GLY A 58 -4.89 4.14 4.40
C GLY A 58 -4.39 4.42 3.01
N LEU A 59 -4.31 5.70 2.68
CA LEU A 59 -3.92 6.15 1.35
C LEU A 59 -2.42 6.39 1.28
N ILE A 60 -1.83 6.02 0.16
CA ILE A 60 -0.40 6.13 -0.08
C ILE A 60 -0.20 6.86 -1.39
N PRO A 61 0.56 7.94 -1.43
CA PRO A 61 0.74 8.71 -2.65
C PRO A 61 1.65 7.99 -3.65
N HIS A 62 1.16 7.83 -4.85
CA HIS A 62 1.86 7.06 -5.88
C HIS A 62 3.24 7.62 -6.18
N GLN A 63 3.40 8.92 -6.17
CA GLN A 63 4.67 9.51 -6.59
C GLN A 63 5.75 9.43 -5.54
N TYR A 64 5.43 8.96 -4.35
CA TYR A 64 6.40 8.86 -3.26
C TYR A 64 6.93 7.42 -3.10
N ILE A 65 6.54 6.51 -3.98
CA ILE A 65 6.90 5.12 -3.81
C ILE A 65 7.40 4.50 -5.11
N VAL A 66 8.11 3.39 -4.97
CA VAL A 66 8.52 2.59 -6.10
C VAL A 66 7.81 1.25 -5.93
N VAL A 67 6.95 0.92 -6.87
CA VAL A 67 6.24 -0.34 -6.82
C VAL A 67 7.19 -1.45 -7.23
N GLN A 68 7.21 -2.52 -6.45
CA GLN A 68 8.13 -3.61 -6.68
C GLN A 68 7.47 -4.60 -7.61
N ASP A 69 8.08 -4.83 -8.75
CA ASP A 69 7.54 -5.79 -9.68
C ASP A 69 8.25 -7.07 -9.53
N MET A 70 7.63 -8.15 -9.84
CA MET A 70 8.26 -9.42 -9.76
C MET A 70 8.86 -9.79 -11.04
#